data_055641374e59ee804665e9efa74ab80a
#
_entry.id   055641374e59ee804665e9efa74ab80a
#
_cell.length_a   1.000
_cell.length_b   1.000
_cell.length_c   1.000
_cell.angle_alpha   90.00
_cell.angle_beta   90.00
_cell.angle_gamma   90.00
#
_symmetry.space_group_name_H-M   'P 1'
#
loop_
_entity.id
_entity.type
_entity.pdbx_description
1 polymer ?
#
loop_
_entity_poly.entity_id
_entity_poly.type
_entity_poly.pdbx_seq_one_letter_code
_entity_poly.pdbx_strand_id
1 'polypeptide(L)' 'MSERETGTVKWFNGAKGYGFITRERGGDVFVHFSAIQSTGFRTLEENQRVEFTVEQGAKGPQATNVVVL' A
#
# COMPACT_ATOMS: atom_id res chain seq x y z
N MET A 1 15.23 4.14 -11.15
CA MET A 1 14.12 3.34 -11.69
C MET A 1 13.41 2.62 -10.57
N SER A 2 12.11 2.80 -10.50
CA SER A 2 11.33 2.19 -9.42
C SER A 2 11.02 0.74 -9.74
N GLU A 3 11.17 -0.11 -8.73
CA GLU A 3 10.79 -1.51 -8.86
C GLU A 3 9.43 -1.70 -8.21
N ARG A 4 8.59 -2.52 -8.85
CA ARG A 4 7.33 -2.92 -8.26
C ARG A 4 7.57 -4.03 -7.27
N GLU A 5 6.85 -4.00 -6.17
CA GLU A 5 6.89 -5.04 -5.15
C GLU A 5 5.49 -5.58 -4.95
N THR A 6 5.42 -6.77 -4.41
CA THR A 6 4.14 -7.38 -4.04
C THR A 6 4.12 -7.53 -2.52
N GLY A 7 2.96 -7.34 -1.94
CA GLY A 7 2.79 -7.51 -0.50
C GLY A 7 1.35 -7.84 -0.16
N THR A 8 1.09 -7.88 1.13
CA THR A 8 -0.22 -8.20 1.66
C THR A 8 -0.64 -7.10 2.60
N VAL A 9 -1.87 -6.63 2.48
CA VAL A 9 -2.39 -5.58 3.36
C VAL A 9 -2.43 -6.10 4.79
N LYS A 10 -1.71 -5.42 5.68
CA LYS A 10 -1.71 -5.76 7.09
C LYS A 10 -2.99 -5.26 7.75
N TRP A 11 -3.30 -3.99 7.52
CA TRP A 11 -4.57 -3.40 7.92
C TRP A 11 -4.75 -2.08 7.17
N PHE A 12 -5.98 -1.64 7.09
CA PHE A 12 -6.28 -0.37 6.44
C PHE A 12 -7.50 0.25 7.13
N ASN A 13 -7.39 1.52 7.48
CA ASN A 13 -8.50 2.25 8.09
C ASN A 13 -9.12 3.17 7.03
N GLY A 14 -10.25 2.75 6.50
CA GLY A 14 -10.92 3.51 5.44
C GLY A 14 -11.42 4.88 5.90
N ALA A 15 -11.76 5.01 7.18
CA ALA A 15 -12.24 6.29 7.70
C ALA A 15 -11.11 7.31 7.79
N LYS A 16 -9.93 6.88 8.14
CA LYS A 16 -8.75 7.75 8.21
C LYS A 16 -7.98 7.83 6.91
N GLY A 17 -8.18 6.84 6.04
CA GLY A 17 -7.59 6.84 4.71
C GLY A 17 -6.14 6.37 4.64
N TYR A 18 -5.70 5.53 5.57
CA TYR A 18 -4.35 4.99 5.53
C TYR A 18 -4.26 3.62 6.18
N GLY A 19 -3.13 2.97 5.94
CA GLY A 19 -2.88 1.66 6.53
C GLY A 19 -1.44 1.23 6.29
N PHE A 20 -1.20 -0.06 6.42
CA PHE A 20 0.12 -0.64 6.21
C PHE A 20 0.04 -1.90 5.39
N ILE A 21 1.08 -2.11 4.59
CA ILE A 21 1.24 -3.29 3.75
C ILE A 21 2.49 -4.03 4.22
N THR A 22 2.36 -5.33 4.41
CA THR A 22 3.52 -6.17 4.74
C THR A 22 4.18 -6.57 3.43
N ARG A 23 5.43 -6.19 3.25
CA ARG A 23 6.18 -6.49 2.03
C ARG A 23 6.61 -7.95 2.02
N GLU A 24 6.67 -8.57 0.86
CA GLU A 24 7.21 -9.92 0.75
C GLU A 24 8.68 -9.98 1.13
N ARG A 25 9.38 -8.87 0.92
CA ARG A 25 10.80 -8.77 1.29
C ARG A 25 11.00 -8.61 2.79
N GLY A 26 9.92 -8.37 3.52
CA GLY A 26 9.96 -8.13 4.95
C GLY A 26 9.77 -6.66 5.29
N GLY A 27 9.25 -6.42 6.48
CA GLY A 27 8.95 -5.07 6.93
C GLY A 27 7.63 -4.56 6.39
N ASP A 28 7.16 -3.48 6.98
CA ASP A 28 5.88 -2.86 6.61
C ASP A 28 6.14 -1.54 5.92
N VAL A 29 5.22 -1.15 5.03
CA VAL A 29 5.26 0.17 4.42
C VAL A 29 3.92 0.86 4.64
N PHE A 30 3.97 2.16 4.80
CA PHE A 30 2.79 3.00 4.95
C PHE A 30 2.09 3.13 3.60
N VAL A 31 0.75 3.13 3.60
CA VAL A 31 -0.03 3.37 2.40
C VAL A 31 -1.15 4.36 2.72
N HIS A 32 -1.33 5.35 1.85
CA HIS A 32 -2.39 6.34 1.96
C HIS A 32 -3.39 6.11 0.82
N PHE A 33 -4.67 6.42 1.07
CA PHE A 33 -5.70 6.15 0.06
C PHE A 33 -5.40 6.81 -1.28
N SER A 34 -4.73 7.94 -1.28
CA SER A 34 -4.38 8.64 -2.53
C SER A 34 -3.40 7.85 -3.40
N ALA A 35 -2.72 6.88 -2.82
CA ALA A 35 -1.77 6.05 -3.56
C ALA A 35 -2.43 4.84 -4.21
N ILE A 36 -3.70 4.58 -3.91
CA ILE A 36 -4.39 3.42 -4.44
C ILE A 36 -4.94 3.72 -5.83
N GLN A 37 -4.53 2.91 -6.80
CA GLN A 37 -4.99 3.03 -8.19
C GLN A 37 -6.27 2.22 -8.34
N SER A 38 -7.40 2.87 -8.16
CA SER A 38 -8.68 2.21 -8.24
C SER A 38 -9.71 3.16 -8.82
N THR A 39 -10.65 2.63 -9.59
CA THR A 39 -11.71 3.41 -10.20
C THR A 39 -12.98 3.42 -9.34
N GLY A 40 -12.90 2.99 -8.14
CA GLY A 40 -14.05 2.97 -7.25
C GLY A 40 -13.60 3.32 -5.85
N PHE A 41 -13.79 2.40 -4.96
CA PHE A 41 -13.38 2.59 -3.58
C PHE A 41 -11.87 2.58 -3.46
N ARG A 42 -11.32 3.58 -2.83
CA ARG A 42 -9.89 3.64 -2.54
C ARG A 42 -9.66 3.10 -1.14
N THR A 43 -9.98 1.84 -0.97
CA THR A 43 -9.85 1.17 0.32
C THR A 43 -9.25 -0.21 0.10
N LEU A 44 -8.58 -0.70 1.11
CA LEU A 44 -7.95 -2.01 1.09
C LEU A 44 -8.51 -2.84 2.24
N GLU A 45 -8.46 -4.15 2.07
CA GLU A 45 -8.91 -5.07 3.11
C GLU A 45 -7.72 -5.86 3.62
N GLU A 46 -7.83 -6.33 4.87
CA GLU A 46 -6.78 -7.15 5.46
C GLU A 46 -6.53 -8.39 4.62
N ASN A 47 -5.27 -8.75 4.53
CA ASN A 47 -4.81 -9.93 3.79
C ASN A 47 -4.98 -9.85 2.28
N GLN A 48 -5.38 -8.69 1.75
CA GLN A 48 -5.51 -8.51 0.32
C GLN A 48 -4.13 -8.40 -0.31
N ARG A 49 -3.94 -9.06 -1.46
CA ARG A 49 -2.66 -8.98 -2.18
C ARG A 49 -2.64 -7.74 -3.05
N VAL A 50 -1.52 -7.02 -2.99
CA VAL A 50 -1.36 -5.78 -3.75
C VAL A 50 0.03 -5.71 -4.36
N GLU A 51 0.14 -4.94 -5.44
CA GLU A 51 1.42 -4.61 -6.05
C GLU A 51 1.61 -3.11 -5.93
N PHE A 52 2.83 -2.69 -5.66
CA PHE A 52 3.10 -1.27 -5.38
C PHE A 52 4.56 -0.93 -5.62
N THR A 53 4.85 0.37 -5.62
CA THR A 53 6.21 0.89 -5.65
C THR A 53 6.51 1.50 -4.28
N VAL A 54 7.71 1.31 -3.79
CA VAL A 54 8.12 1.88 -2.49
C VAL A 54 8.90 3.16 -2.75
N GLU A 55 8.50 4.23 -2.07
CA GLU A 55 9.19 5.52 -2.14
C GLU A 55 9.40 6.05 -0.74
N GLN A 56 10.40 6.90 -0.58
CA GLN A 56 10.64 7.53 0.71
C GLN A 56 9.64 8.68 0.91
N GLY A 57 8.91 8.60 1.99
CA GLY A 57 7.97 9.64 2.36
C GLY A 57 8.39 10.31 3.66
N ALA A 58 7.57 11.24 4.13
CA ALA A 58 7.85 11.97 5.36
C ALA A 58 7.91 11.06 6.59
N LYS A 59 7.18 9.97 6.54
CA LYS A 59 7.13 9.01 7.66
C LYS A 59 7.99 7.78 7.44
N GLY A 60 8.83 7.80 6.41
CA GLY A 60 9.66 6.67 6.03
C GLY A 60 9.17 6.04 4.73
N PRO A 61 9.49 4.76 4.50
CA PRO A 61 9.07 4.10 3.25
C PRO A 61 7.54 4.07 3.15
N GLN A 62 7.03 4.40 1.97
CA GLN A 62 5.59 4.33 1.73
C GLN A 62 5.29 3.75 0.36
N ALA A 63 4.14 3.11 0.25
CA ALA A 63 3.70 2.51 -0.99
C ALA A 63 3.04 3.55 -1.87
N THR A 64 3.33 3.48 -3.17
CA THR A 64 2.71 4.35 -4.17
C THR A 64 2.26 3.49 -5.33
N ASN A 65 1.33 4.02 -6.14
CA ASN A 65 0.79 3.29 -7.29
C ASN A 65 0.32 1.88 -6.92
N VAL A 66 -0.45 1.80 -5.85
CA VAL A 66 -0.92 0.53 -5.31
C VAL A 66 -2.04 -0.03 -6.19
N VAL A 67 -1.87 -1.27 -6.61
CA VAL A 67 -2.85 -1.97 -7.45
C VAL A 67 -3.23 -3.27 -6.74
N VAL A 68 -4.52 -3.52 -6.65
CA VAL A 68 -5.01 -4.76 -6.07
C VAL A 68 -4.87 -5.89 -7.10
N LEU A 69 -4.28 -6.98 -6.68
CA LEU A 69 -4.07 -8.13 -7.56
C LEU A 69 -5.26 -9.06 -7.59
#